data_595dafde69eea8842fa06ceb1121daca
#
_entry.id   595dafde69eea8842fa06ceb1121daca
#
_cell.length_a   1.000
_cell.length_b   1.000
_cell.length_c   1.000
_cell.angle_alpha   90.00
_cell.angle_beta   90.00
_cell.angle_gamma   90.00
#
_symmetry.space_group_name_H-M   'P 1'
#
loop_
_entity.id
_entity.type
_entity.pdbx_description
1 polymer ?
#
loop_
_entity_poly.entity_id
_entity_poly.type
_entity_poly.pdbx_seq_one_letter_code
_entity_poly.pdbx_strand_id
1 'polypeptide(L)'
;LTGEVFLEALKRAADSIPGFSLSGNSNLNLNHALEWYIAGYSDSINIQDFPEFAKLNTYRMFAVDINYAFENDNDYVAKIRKEIRKTLDEAEIIFGRTVIDNRNLIYVFNYDIVYEIGVLEKLSRIAERVKNVKPKGFFVLSKRFEKIQDVREIYLQVESQINSGFYYDNKSILNMEYSKEIQKEIPKFDYNDFSYDLRNGEYNTAIGKMRGYIEKCAKAHDNCEKIKNKAKNFIYNIIIMLEEYDIDVEPMRRKYFKEIEETIYVTDFLKKLDEILDEIKKAFAENMTGTDRVMNKITKHILEHYMEPLDLDSLAKEFNYNYNYLSSYFNSKNKEGFSGYLNKIRIEKSCEILKKEDIPISDVSTMVGYSDHSYFCRVFKKTTGYTPSVYRRRFR
;
A
#
# COMPACT_ATOMS: atom_id res chain seq x y z
N LEU A 1 -0.80 -12.87 28.90
CA LEU A 1 -1.38 -14.21 28.73
C LEU A 1 -1.00 -14.68 27.33
N THR A 2 -0.20 -15.75 27.25
CA THR A 2 0.20 -16.37 25.98
C THR A 2 -1.05 -16.94 25.30
N GLY A 3 -1.09 -16.93 23.95
CA GLY A 3 -2.25 -17.41 23.18
C GLY A 3 -2.69 -18.84 23.54
N GLU A 4 -1.75 -19.70 24.00
CA GLU A 4 -2.02 -21.06 24.46
C GLU A 4 -2.88 -21.11 25.73
N VAL A 5 -2.63 -20.22 26.70
CA VAL A 5 -3.42 -20.16 27.95
C VAL A 5 -4.85 -19.68 27.69
N PHE A 6 -5.04 -18.76 26.73
CA PHE A 6 -6.36 -18.30 26.30
C PHE A 6 -7.10 -19.41 25.55
N LEU A 7 -6.41 -20.16 24.71
CA LEU A 7 -6.97 -21.29 23.95
C LEU A 7 -7.43 -22.42 24.88
N GLU A 8 -6.65 -22.71 25.89
CA GLU A 8 -6.99 -23.73 26.89
C GLU A 8 -8.16 -23.32 27.79
N ALA A 9 -8.26 -22.03 28.13
CA ALA A 9 -9.40 -21.47 28.81
C ALA A 9 -10.68 -21.53 27.97
N LEU A 10 -10.60 -21.25 26.65
CA LEU A 10 -11.73 -21.38 25.72
C LEU A 10 -12.16 -22.84 25.54
N LYS A 11 -11.23 -23.79 25.45
CA LYS A 11 -11.54 -25.23 25.40
C LYS A 11 -12.30 -25.67 26.66
N ARG A 12 -11.82 -25.30 27.86
CA ARG A 12 -12.48 -25.59 29.14
C ARG A 12 -13.85 -24.92 29.27
N ALA A 13 -14.02 -23.70 28.75
CA ALA A 13 -15.31 -23.00 28.74
C ALA A 13 -16.30 -23.67 27.78
N ALA A 14 -15.87 -24.14 26.62
CA ALA A 14 -16.70 -24.90 25.67
C ALA A 14 -17.15 -26.23 26.26
N ASP A 15 -16.27 -26.96 26.95
CA ASP A 15 -16.57 -28.23 27.64
C ASP A 15 -17.49 -28.06 28.86
N SER A 16 -17.58 -26.85 29.43
CA SER A 16 -18.39 -26.54 30.61
C SER A 16 -19.80 -26.05 30.32
N ILE A 17 -20.20 -25.85 29.06
CA ILE A 17 -21.56 -25.41 28.71
C ILE A 17 -22.48 -26.63 28.59
N PRO A 18 -23.43 -26.84 29.49
CA PRO A 18 -24.37 -27.96 29.39
C PRO A 18 -25.24 -27.82 28.13
N GLY A 19 -25.15 -28.79 27.23
CA GLY A 19 -25.88 -28.79 25.97
C GLY A 19 -25.03 -28.38 24.77
N PHE A 20 -23.76 -28.07 24.95
CA PHE A 20 -22.78 -27.93 23.86
C PHE A 20 -22.25 -29.32 23.49
N SER A 21 -23.16 -30.25 23.21
CA SER A 21 -22.75 -31.51 22.59
C SER A 21 -22.71 -31.31 21.09
N LEU A 22 -21.62 -31.72 20.50
CA LEU A 22 -21.32 -31.71 19.07
C LEU A 22 -22.34 -32.51 18.20
N SER A 23 -23.47 -32.96 18.76
CA SER A 23 -24.40 -33.90 18.13
C SER A 23 -25.74 -33.33 17.67
N GLY A 24 -25.95 -32.01 17.67
CA GLY A 24 -27.29 -31.45 17.49
C GLY A 24 -27.59 -30.68 16.20
N ASN A 25 -26.61 -30.36 15.36
CA ASN A 25 -26.85 -29.76 14.04
C ASN A 25 -25.59 -29.95 13.17
N SER A 26 -25.59 -30.90 12.28
CA SER A 26 -24.41 -31.29 11.49
C SER A 26 -23.75 -30.10 10.74
N ASN A 27 -24.54 -29.15 10.28
CA ASN A 27 -24.02 -27.99 9.57
C ASN A 27 -23.37 -26.95 10.51
N LEU A 28 -23.79 -26.81 11.76
CA LEU A 28 -23.16 -25.89 12.72
C LEU A 28 -21.77 -26.40 13.10
N ASN A 29 -21.63 -27.71 13.26
CA ASN A 29 -20.37 -28.35 13.59
C ASN A 29 -19.35 -28.28 12.45
N LEU A 30 -19.79 -28.48 11.20
CA LEU A 30 -18.94 -28.36 10.02
C LEU A 30 -18.40 -26.91 9.88
N ASN A 31 -19.25 -25.91 10.06
CA ASN A 31 -18.84 -24.52 9.98
C ASN A 31 -17.73 -24.19 10.98
N HIS A 32 -17.92 -24.58 12.24
CA HIS A 32 -16.89 -24.35 13.28
C HIS A 32 -15.61 -25.16 13.04
N ALA A 33 -15.74 -26.40 12.58
CA ALA A 33 -14.56 -27.21 12.26
C ALA A 33 -13.73 -26.59 11.14
N LEU A 34 -14.37 -26.12 10.08
CA LEU A 34 -13.71 -25.41 8.98
C LEU A 34 -13.07 -24.09 9.45
N GLU A 35 -13.80 -23.29 10.21
CA GLU A 35 -13.31 -22.03 10.75
C GLU A 35 -12.06 -22.21 11.59
N TRP A 36 -12.09 -23.14 12.56
CA TRP A 36 -10.98 -23.41 13.45
C TRP A 36 -9.76 -23.98 12.71
N TYR A 37 -10.00 -24.87 11.76
CA TYR A 37 -8.92 -25.44 10.97
C TYR A 37 -8.27 -24.41 10.04
N ILE A 38 -9.05 -23.62 9.33
CA ILE A 38 -8.54 -22.57 8.44
C ILE A 38 -7.82 -21.48 9.24
N ALA A 39 -8.37 -21.06 10.39
CA ALA A 39 -7.75 -20.07 11.28
C ALA A 39 -6.49 -20.58 12.01
N GLY A 40 -6.22 -21.89 11.94
CA GLY A 40 -5.05 -22.48 12.60
C GLY A 40 -5.21 -22.78 14.09
N TYR A 41 -6.45 -22.77 14.57
CA TYR A 41 -6.79 -23.18 15.95
C TYR A 41 -6.89 -24.70 16.11
N SER A 42 -6.95 -25.45 15.01
CA SER A 42 -6.90 -26.91 14.96
C SER A 42 -5.87 -27.35 13.94
N ASP A 43 -5.12 -28.40 14.26
CA ASP A 43 -4.09 -28.99 13.37
C ASP A 43 -4.68 -29.98 12.37
N SER A 44 -5.95 -30.39 12.54
CA SER A 44 -6.61 -31.33 11.66
C SER A 44 -8.11 -31.12 11.65
N ILE A 45 -8.74 -31.52 10.55
CA ILE A 45 -10.19 -31.66 10.43
C ILE A 45 -10.50 -33.15 10.14
N ASN A 46 -11.29 -33.76 11.03
CA ASN A 46 -11.71 -35.14 10.83
C ASN A 46 -12.95 -35.16 9.95
N ILE A 47 -12.78 -35.45 8.65
CA ILE A 47 -13.86 -35.46 7.68
C ILE A 47 -14.88 -36.57 7.94
N GLN A 48 -14.51 -37.63 8.67
CA GLN A 48 -15.44 -38.71 9.00
C GLN A 48 -16.57 -38.26 9.93
N ASP A 49 -16.36 -37.17 10.66
CA ASP A 49 -17.40 -36.56 11.48
C ASP A 49 -18.50 -35.87 10.63
N PHE A 50 -18.25 -35.72 9.33
CA PHE A 50 -19.15 -35.02 8.39
C PHE A 50 -19.41 -35.88 7.15
N PRO A 51 -20.02 -37.06 7.27
CA PRO A 51 -20.11 -38.06 6.18
C PRO A 51 -20.86 -37.53 4.95
N GLU A 52 -21.85 -36.69 5.13
CA GLU A 52 -22.57 -36.09 4.00
C GLU A 52 -21.70 -35.13 3.20
N PHE A 53 -20.87 -34.35 3.92
CA PHE A 53 -19.91 -33.41 3.29
C PHE A 53 -18.72 -34.14 2.66
N ALA A 54 -18.39 -35.34 3.13
CA ALA A 54 -17.31 -36.18 2.61
C ALA A 54 -17.71 -37.12 1.48
N LYS A 55 -18.99 -37.07 1.06
CA LYS A 55 -19.58 -38.04 0.15
C LYS A 55 -18.94 -38.06 -1.26
N LEU A 56 -18.43 -36.90 -1.68
CA LEU A 56 -17.80 -36.70 -2.99
C LEU A 56 -16.35 -36.24 -2.80
N ASN A 57 -15.51 -36.51 -3.79
CA ASN A 57 -14.06 -36.28 -3.68
C ASN A 57 -13.59 -34.98 -4.34
N THR A 58 -14.51 -34.09 -4.67
CA THR A 58 -14.16 -32.80 -5.28
C THR A 58 -14.69 -31.66 -4.43
N TYR A 59 -13.77 -30.82 -4.00
CA TYR A 59 -14.05 -29.64 -3.20
C TYR A 59 -13.68 -28.37 -3.96
N ARG A 60 -14.41 -27.30 -3.68
CA ARG A 60 -14.03 -25.94 -4.05
C ARG A 60 -14.37 -24.98 -2.93
N MET A 61 -13.66 -23.85 -2.94
CA MET A 61 -13.93 -22.73 -2.06
C MET A 61 -14.47 -21.57 -2.87
N PHE A 62 -15.56 -20.96 -2.40
CA PHE A 62 -16.14 -19.76 -2.96
C PHE A 62 -16.09 -18.67 -1.92
N ALA A 63 -15.37 -17.61 -2.22
CA ALA A 63 -15.18 -16.49 -1.32
C ALA A 63 -15.82 -15.22 -1.87
N VAL A 64 -16.40 -14.43 -0.98
CA VAL A 64 -17.06 -13.17 -1.30
C VAL A 64 -16.47 -12.08 -0.44
N ASP A 65 -15.87 -11.07 -1.06
CA ASP A 65 -15.44 -9.88 -0.37
C ASP A 65 -16.65 -9.00 -0.03
N ILE A 66 -16.89 -8.81 1.28
CA ILE A 66 -17.97 -7.98 1.81
C ILE A 66 -17.47 -6.68 2.44
N ASN A 67 -16.16 -6.43 2.40
CA ASN A 67 -15.50 -5.38 3.16
C ASN A 67 -15.86 -3.96 2.72
N TYR A 68 -16.11 -3.76 1.44
CA TYR A 68 -16.25 -2.42 0.89
C TYR A 68 -17.65 -1.80 0.98
N ALA A 69 -18.62 -2.55 1.44
CA ALA A 69 -19.99 -2.08 1.39
C ALA A 69 -20.58 -1.73 2.78
N PHE A 70 -19.91 -2.06 3.94
CA PHE A 70 -20.73 -2.54 5.03
C PHE A 70 -20.33 -2.13 6.43
N GLU A 71 -19.60 -1.08 6.63
CA GLU A 71 -19.42 -0.56 8.00
C GLU A 71 -20.76 -0.31 8.73
N ASN A 72 -21.90 -0.27 7.98
CA ASN A 72 -23.22 0.01 8.58
C ASN A 72 -24.43 -0.75 7.97
N ASP A 73 -24.25 -1.79 7.13
CA ASP A 73 -25.38 -2.44 6.45
C ASP A 73 -25.44 -3.96 6.65
N ASN A 74 -25.74 -4.38 7.89
CA ASN A 74 -25.96 -5.79 8.24
C ASN A 74 -27.07 -6.47 7.41
N ASP A 75 -28.05 -5.71 6.91
CA ASP A 75 -29.15 -6.23 6.08
C ASP A 75 -28.67 -6.72 4.71
N TYR A 76 -27.67 -6.09 4.14
CA TYR A 76 -27.11 -6.50 2.85
C TYR A 76 -26.29 -7.78 2.95
N VAL A 77 -25.43 -7.92 3.95
CA VAL A 77 -24.69 -9.16 4.21
C VAL A 77 -25.66 -10.33 4.40
N ALA A 78 -26.76 -10.08 5.12
CA ALA A 78 -27.82 -11.07 5.29
C ALA A 78 -28.50 -11.44 3.97
N LYS A 79 -28.73 -10.47 3.07
CA LYS A 79 -29.28 -10.71 1.73
C LYS A 79 -28.32 -11.53 0.86
N ILE A 80 -27.03 -11.19 0.83
CA ILE A 80 -26.02 -11.99 0.10
C ILE A 80 -26.00 -13.43 0.62
N ARG A 81 -25.92 -13.61 1.93
CA ARG A 81 -25.94 -14.93 2.56
C ARG A 81 -27.17 -15.73 2.17
N LYS A 82 -28.35 -15.10 2.14
CA LYS A 82 -29.61 -15.73 1.76
C LYS A 82 -29.61 -16.16 0.31
N GLU A 83 -29.14 -15.32 -0.60
CA GLU A 83 -29.08 -15.65 -2.04
C GLU A 83 -28.06 -16.79 -2.32
N ILE A 84 -26.87 -16.74 -1.70
CA ILE A 84 -25.89 -17.82 -1.85
C ILE A 84 -26.46 -19.13 -1.32
N ARG A 85 -27.00 -19.14 -0.10
CA ARG A 85 -27.58 -20.33 0.52
C ARG A 85 -28.70 -20.90 -0.35
N LYS A 86 -29.66 -20.08 -0.75
CA LYS A 86 -30.75 -20.50 -1.62
C LYS A 86 -30.26 -21.17 -2.90
N THR A 87 -29.23 -20.63 -3.53
CA THR A 87 -28.69 -21.17 -4.78
C THR A 87 -27.96 -22.51 -4.57
N LEU A 88 -27.23 -22.64 -3.46
CA LEU A 88 -26.53 -23.89 -3.12
C LEU A 88 -27.54 -24.97 -2.70
N ASP A 89 -28.57 -24.62 -1.92
CA ASP A 89 -29.65 -25.52 -1.52
C ASP A 89 -30.46 -26.02 -2.76
N GLU A 90 -30.81 -25.12 -3.69
CA GLU A 90 -31.47 -25.47 -4.95
C GLU A 90 -30.61 -26.36 -5.87
N ALA A 91 -29.30 -26.37 -5.67
CA ALA A 91 -28.35 -27.21 -6.40
C ALA A 91 -28.06 -28.53 -5.68
N GLU A 92 -28.68 -28.76 -4.52
CA GLU A 92 -28.40 -29.94 -3.65
C GLU A 92 -26.90 -30.04 -3.27
N ILE A 93 -26.22 -28.92 -3.20
CA ILE A 93 -24.80 -28.87 -2.86
C ILE A 93 -24.65 -28.77 -1.35
N ILE A 94 -23.91 -29.72 -0.79
CA ILE A 94 -23.55 -29.67 0.64
C ILE A 94 -22.39 -28.74 0.82
N PHE A 95 -22.51 -27.77 1.74
CA PHE A 95 -21.51 -26.77 1.98
C PHE A 95 -21.31 -26.46 3.48
N GLY A 96 -20.05 -26.12 3.81
CA GLY A 96 -19.73 -25.46 5.06
C GLY A 96 -19.49 -23.97 4.80
N ARG A 97 -19.91 -23.13 5.74
CA ARG A 97 -19.69 -21.69 5.71
C ARG A 97 -18.83 -21.28 6.87
N THR A 98 -17.85 -20.43 6.62
CA THR A 98 -17.05 -19.80 7.67
C THR A 98 -16.90 -18.29 7.43
N VAL A 99 -16.65 -17.55 8.51
CA VAL A 99 -16.32 -16.13 8.49
C VAL A 99 -15.07 -15.99 9.32
N ILE A 100 -13.92 -15.98 8.68
CA ILE A 100 -12.62 -15.99 9.36
C ILE A 100 -12.26 -14.58 9.83
N ASP A 101 -12.62 -13.59 9.04
CA ASP A 101 -12.60 -12.19 9.41
C ASP A 101 -13.96 -11.55 9.10
N ASN A 102 -14.22 -10.37 9.62
CA ASN A 102 -15.48 -9.66 9.35
C ASN A 102 -15.60 -9.15 7.91
N ARG A 103 -14.64 -9.50 7.05
CA ARG A 103 -14.47 -8.95 5.69
C ARG A 103 -14.90 -9.91 4.60
N ASN A 104 -14.81 -11.22 4.84
CA ASN A 104 -15.01 -12.22 3.80
C ASN A 104 -16.00 -13.30 4.21
N LEU A 105 -16.93 -13.63 3.31
CA LEU A 105 -17.77 -14.82 3.43
C LEU A 105 -17.12 -15.95 2.65
N ILE A 106 -16.78 -17.03 3.35
CA ILE A 106 -16.14 -18.20 2.79
C ILE A 106 -17.14 -19.37 2.78
N TYR A 107 -17.29 -20.01 1.65
CA TYR A 107 -18.08 -21.22 1.46
C TYR A 107 -17.17 -22.31 0.92
N VAL A 108 -17.09 -23.43 1.63
CA VAL A 108 -16.44 -24.64 1.14
C VAL A 108 -17.53 -25.62 0.77
N PHE A 109 -17.54 -26.13 -0.43
CA PHE A 109 -18.56 -27.04 -0.89
C PHE A 109 -17.96 -28.25 -1.60
N ASN A 110 -18.73 -29.33 -1.55
CA ASN A 110 -18.42 -30.60 -2.16
C ASN A 110 -19.44 -30.88 -3.26
N TYR A 111 -18.99 -31.37 -4.42
CA TYR A 111 -19.85 -31.63 -5.57
C TYR A 111 -19.29 -32.74 -6.47
N ASP A 112 -20.14 -33.32 -7.28
CA ASP A 112 -19.70 -34.22 -8.35
C ASP A 112 -19.23 -33.39 -9.54
N ILE A 113 -18.02 -33.70 -10.02
CA ILE A 113 -17.36 -32.97 -11.11
C ILE A 113 -18.21 -32.98 -12.42
N VAL A 114 -19.06 -33.97 -12.58
CA VAL A 114 -19.99 -34.04 -13.72
C VAL A 114 -20.94 -32.85 -13.78
N TYR A 115 -21.27 -32.28 -12.64
CA TYR A 115 -22.16 -31.11 -12.52
C TYR A 115 -21.43 -29.75 -12.46
N GLU A 116 -20.11 -29.72 -12.68
CA GLU A 116 -19.29 -28.53 -12.54
C GLU A 116 -19.83 -27.33 -13.34
N ILE A 117 -20.20 -27.53 -14.59
CA ILE A 117 -20.70 -26.43 -15.44
C ILE A 117 -21.96 -25.84 -14.84
N GLY A 118 -22.91 -26.65 -14.38
CA GLY A 118 -24.12 -26.17 -13.74
C GLY A 118 -23.85 -25.41 -12.41
N VAL A 119 -22.88 -25.87 -11.64
CA VAL A 119 -22.46 -25.20 -10.40
C VAL A 119 -21.85 -23.82 -10.73
N LEU A 120 -20.95 -23.76 -11.71
CA LEU A 120 -20.30 -22.52 -12.14
C LEU A 120 -21.30 -21.50 -12.68
N GLU A 121 -22.29 -21.94 -13.47
CA GLU A 121 -23.36 -21.06 -13.95
C GLU A 121 -24.18 -20.48 -12.80
N LYS A 122 -24.52 -21.30 -11.79
CA LYS A 122 -25.28 -20.84 -10.63
C LYS A 122 -24.48 -19.83 -9.80
N LEU A 123 -23.19 -20.08 -9.55
CA LEU A 123 -22.31 -19.14 -8.85
C LEU A 123 -22.15 -17.83 -9.63
N SER A 124 -22.02 -17.89 -10.95
CA SER A 124 -21.97 -16.69 -11.79
C SER A 124 -23.26 -15.87 -11.71
N ARG A 125 -24.43 -16.51 -11.68
CA ARG A 125 -25.71 -15.82 -11.48
C ARG A 125 -25.82 -15.17 -10.11
N ILE A 126 -25.28 -15.78 -9.06
CA ILE A 126 -25.20 -15.14 -7.74
C ILE A 126 -24.37 -13.86 -7.83
N ALA A 127 -23.16 -13.95 -8.40
CA ALA A 127 -22.27 -12.82 -8.54
C ALA A 127 -22.93 -11.66 -9.30
N GLU A 128 -23.66 -11.95 -10.39
CA GLU A 128 -24.41 -10.95 -11.16
C GLU A 128 -25.56 -10.32 -10.34
N ARG A 129 -26.33 -11.14 -9.62
CA ARG A 129 -27.43 -10.64 -8.77
C ARG A 129 -26.92 -9.74 -7.65
N VAL A 130 -25.83 -10.13 -7.01
CA VAL A 130 -25.22 -9.33 -5.95
C VAL A 130 -24.62 -8.03 -6.51
N LYS A 131 -24.02 -8.06 -7.70
CA LYS A 131 -23.54 -6.86 -8.39
C LYS A 131 -24.65 -5.86 -8.68
N ASN A 132 -25.86 -6.34 -9.03
CA ASN A 132 -27.01 -5.50 -9.32
C ASN A 132 -27.61 -4.83 -8.05
N VAL A 133 -27.39 -5.40 -6.86
CA VAL A 133 -27.86 -4.84 -5.59
C VAL A 133 -26.91 -3.75 -5.07
N LYS A 134 -25.60 -3.97 -5.20
CA LYS A 134 -24.53 -2.96 -5.02
C LYS A 134 -23.33 -3.36 -5.91
N PRO A 135 -22.76 -2.46 -6.72
CA PRO A 135 -21.78 -2.80 -7.75
C PRO A 135 -20.39 -3.19 -7.21
N LYS A 136 -20.27 -3.72 -5.98
CA LYS A 136 -19.01 -3.76 -5.25
C LYS A 136 -18.64 -5.12 -4.66
N GLY A 137 -19.31 -6.20 -5.04
CA GLY A 137 -18.94 -7.54 -4.62
C GLY A 137 -17.94 -8.17 -5.59
N PHE A 138 -16.78 -8.58 -5.08
CA PHE A 138 -15.83 -9.41 -5.82
C PHE A 138 -15.87 -10.84 -5.30
N PHE A 139 -15.93 -11.79 -6.22
CA PHE A 139 -16.07 -13.19 -5.91
C PHE A 139 -14.86 -13.96 -6.41
N VAL A 140 -14.35 -14.86 -5.59
CA VAL A 140 -13.25 -15.75 -5.95
C VAL A 140 -13.69 -17.19 -5.81
N LEU A 141 -13.47 -17.97 -6.85
CA LEU A 141 -13.65 -19.41 -6.86
C LEU A 141 -12.27 -20.07 -6.91
N SER A 142 -11.94 -20.89 -5.92
CA SER A 142 -10.65 -21.59 -5.82
C SER A 142 -10.39 -22.53 -6.99
N LYS A 143 -9.17 -23.02 -7.10
CA LYS A 143 -8.91 -24.29 -7.82
C LYS A 143 -9.64 -25.43 -7.14
N ARG A 144 -9.87 -26.51 -7.88
CA ARG A 144 -10.38 -27.77 -7.32
C ARG A 144 -9.34 -28.38 -6.39
N PHE A 145 -9.82 -29.05 -5.35
CA PHE A 145 -8.97 -29.85 -4.46
C PHE A 145 -9.72 -31.11 -4.02
N GLU A 146 -8.97 -32.16 -3.71
CA GLU A 146 -9.53 -33.48 -3.42
C GLU A 146 -9.51 -33.84 -1.93
N LYS A 147 -8.62 -33.20 -1.17
CA LYS A 147 -8.46 -33.46 0.25
C LYS A 147 -8.89 -32.28 1.06
N ILE A 148 -9.78 -32.47 2.02
CA ILE A 148 -10.25 -31.38 2.87
C ILE A 148 -9.11 -30.75 3.69
N GLN A 149 -8.06 -31.49 3.94
CA GLN A 149 -6.86 -30.99 4.64
C GLN A 149 -6.16 -29.86 3.87
N ASP A 150 -6.36 -29.80 2.56
CA ASP A 150 -5.78 -28.73 1.72
C ASP A 150 -6.55 -27.41 1.83
N VAL A 151 -7.72 -27.41 2.50
CA VAL A 151 -8.61 -26.24 2.60
C VAL A 151 -7.92 -25.00 3.16
N ARG A 152 -6.99 -25.16 4.10
CA ARG A 152 -6.22 -24.05 4.67
C ARG A 152 -5.26 -23.43 3.65
N GLU A 153 -4.54 -24.27 2.90
CA GLU A 153 -3.66 -23.78 1.84
C GLU A 153 -4.45 -23.09 0.73
N ILE A 154 -5.56 -23.70 0.33
CA ILE A 154 -6.49 -23.12 -0.65
C ILE A 154 -7.05 -21.79 -0.15
N TYR A 155 -7.38 -21.68 1.14
CA TYR A 155 -7.84 -20.40 1.71
C TYR A 155 -6.81 -19.28 1.57
N LEU A 156 -5.53 -19.54 1.88
CA LEU A 156 -4.46 -18.54 1.73
C LEU A 156 -4.31 -18.09 0.27
N GLN A 157 -4.45 -19.00 -0.68
CA GLN A 157 -4.44 -18.67 -2.10
C GLN A 157 -5.67 -17.80 -2.48
N VAL A 158 -6.86 -18.17 -2.01
CA VAL A 158 -8.11 -17.43 -2.26
C VAL A 158 -8.07 -16.05 -1.62
N GLU A 159 -7.60 -15.93 -0.38
CA GLU A 159 -7.42 -14.66 0.33
C GLU A 159 -6.51 -13.70 -0.43
N SER A 160 -5.39 -14.21 -0.94
CA SER A 160 -4.50 -13.44 -1.83
C SER A 160 -5.22 -12.92 -3.07
N GLN A 161 -6.12 -13.72 -3.65
CA GLN A 161 -6.86 -13.35 -4.86
C GLN A 161 -8.07 -12.45 -4.57
N ILE A 162 -8.70 -12.53 -3.42
CA ILE A 162 -9.77 -11.59 -3.02
C ILE A 162 -9.23 -10.16 -3.03
N ASN A 163 -8.04 -9.95 -2.46
CA ASN A 163 -7.36 -8.65 -2.46
C ASN A 163 -6.99 -8.16 -3.87
N SER A 164 -6.98 -9.04 -4.87
CA SER A 164 -6.75 -8.67 -6.27
C SER A 164 -7.99 -8.11 -6.98
N GLY A 165 -9.17 -8.21 -6.38
CA GLY A 165 -10.43 -7.68 -6.91
C GLY A 165 -10.36 -6.20 -7.30
N PHE A 166 -9.52 -5.45 -6.60
CA PHE A 166 -9.17 -4.06 -6.91
C PHE A 166 -8.74 -3.83 -8.37
N TYR A 167 -8.19 -4.86 -9.04
CA TYR A 167 -7.69 -4.78 -10.42
C TYR A 167 -8.68 -5.29 -11.48
N TYR A 168 -9.88 -5.71 -11.08
CA TYR A 168 -10.85 -6.36 -11.97
C TYR A 168 -12.17 -5.60 -12.05
N ASP A 169 -12.16 -4.39 -12.58
CA ASP A 169 -13.32 -3.48 -12.66
C ASP A 169 -14.57 -4.10 -13.29
N ASN A 170 -14.38 -5.01 -14.25
CA ASN A 170 -15.45 -5.58 -15.07
C ASN A 170 -15.77 -7.05 -14.78
N LYS A 171 -15.05 -7.69 -13.83
CA LYS A 171 -15.25 -9.09 -13.50
C LYS A 171 -15.96 -9.23 -12.16
N SER A 172 -17.08 -9.93 -12.15
CA SER A 172 -17.81 -10.24 -10.92
C SER A 172 -17.24 -11.46 -10.20
N ILE A 173 -16.61 -12.37 -10.93
CA ILE A 173 -16.05 -13.61 -10.39
C ILE A 173 -14.68 -13.92 -11.01
N LEU A 174 -13.72 -14.23 -10.17
CA LEU A 174 -12.42 -14.77 -10.55
C LEU A 174 -12.42 -16.29 -10.33
N ASN A 175 -12.34 -17.06 -11.39
CA ASN A 175 -12.12 -18.51 -11.30
C ASN A 175 -10.61 -18.78 -11.38
N MET A 176 -10.03 -19.25 -10.28
CA MET A 176 -8.58 -19.47 -10.15
C MET A 176 -8.10 -20.65 -11.02
N GLU A 177 -8.98 -21.55 -11.48
CA GLU A 177 -8.64 -22.63 -12.41
C GLU A 177 -8.07 -22.06 -13.73
N TYR A 178 -8.58 -20.91 -14.15
CA TYR A 178 -8.24 -20.27 -15.43
C TYR A 178 -7.47 -18.97 -15.25
N SER A 179 -7.13 -18.58 -14.03
CA SER A 179 -6.35 -17.36 -13.77
C SER A 179 -4.86 -17.64 -13.93
N LYS A 180 -4.16 -16.77 -14.67
CA LYS A 180 -2.71 -16.79 -14.69
C LYS A 180 -2.23 -15.95 -13.48
N GLU A 181 -1.34 -16.51 -12.69
CA GLU A 181 -0.63 -15.73 -11.66
C GLU A 181 0.20 -14.64 -12.35
N ILE A 182 -0.14 -13.39 -12.03
CA ILE A 182 0.63 -12.23 -12.48
C ILE A 182 1.54 -11.85 -11.32
N GLN A 183 2.62 -12.60 -11.12
CA GLN A 183 3.71 -12.14 -10.27
C GLN A 183 4.60 -11.19 -11.07
N LYS A 184 4.39 -9.88 -10.90
CA LYS A 184 5.32 -8.86 -11.41
C LYS A 184 6.12 -8.31 -10.25
N GLU A 185 7.40 -8.10 -10.49
CA GLU A 185 8.27 -7.46 -9.50
C GLU A 185 7.77 -6.03 -9.22
N ILE A 186 7.55 -5.75 -7.92
CA ILE A 186 7.15 -4.41 -7.49
C ILE A 186 8.34 -3.47 -7.65
N PRO A 187 8.21 -2.36 -8.37
CA PRO A 187 9.31 -1.45 -8.61
C PRO A 187 9.84 -0.84 -7.31
N LYS A 188 11.14 -0.58 -7.27
CA LYS A 188 11.74 0.19 -6.18
C LYS A 188 11.51 1.68 -6.41
N PHE A 189 11.35 2.43 -5.32
CA PHE A 189 11.20 3.88 -5.35
C PHE A 189 12.41 4.55 -4.70
N ASP A 190 12.92 5.59 -5.34
CA ASP A 190 14.00 6.41 -4.77
C ASP A 190 13.39 7.52 -3.88
N TYR A 191 13.29 7.21 -2.59
CA TYR A 191 12.80 8.16 -1.59
C TYR A 191 13.76 9.34 -1.36
N ASN A 192 15.06 9.15 -1.61
CA ASN A 192 16.03 10.25 -1.44
C ASN A 192 15.85 11.30 -2.53
N ASP A 193 15.69 10.86 -3.77
CA ASP A 193 15.44 11.71 -4.92
C ASP A 193 14.09 12.45 -4.78
N PHE A 194 13.03 11.75 -4.34
CA PHE A 194 11.74 12.36 -4.05
C PHE A 194 11.81 13.42 -2.93
N SER A 195 12.47 13.08 -1.81
CA SER A 195 12.62 14.00 -0.68
C SER A 195 13.52 15.19 -1.03
N TYR A 196 14.44 15.00 -1.93
CA TYR A 196 15.27 16.08 -2.48
C TYR A 196 14.40 17.09 -3.23
N ASP A 197 13.54 16.64 -4.16
CA ASP A 197 12.64 17.53 -4.89
C ASP A 197 11.72 18.32 -3.94
N LEU A 198 11.13 17.65 -2.93
CA LEU A 198 10.26 18.34 -1.96
C LEU A 198 11.00 19.46 -1.22
N ARG A 199 12.20 19.17 -0.70
CA ARG A 199 13.00 20.18 0.05
C ARG A 199 13.42 21.35 -0.81
N ASN A 200 13.48 21.17 -2.11
CA ASN A 200 13.88 22.22 -3.06
C ASN A 200 12.70 22.94 -3.71
N GLY A 201 11.47 22.66 -3.26
CA GLY A 201 10.26 23.29 -3.79
C GLY A 201 9.87 22.81 -5.18
N GLU A 202 10.48 21.72 -5.67
CA GLU A 202 10.15 21.08 -6.95
C GLU A 202 8.93 20.17 -6.81
N TYR A 203 7.84 20.70 -6.24
CA TYR A 203 6.64 19.92 -5.89
C TYR A 203 6.03 19.21 -7.10
N ASN A 204 6.00 19.84 -8.29
CA ASN A 204 5.48 19.21 -9.50
C ASN A 204 6.31 18.01 -9.94
N THR A 205 7.63 18.08 -9.81
CA THR A 205 8.56 16.97 -10.11
C THR A 205 8.35 15.83 -9.13
N ALA A 206 8.29 16.12 -7.83
CA ALA A 206 8.01 15.15 -6.78
C ALA A 206 6.66 14.44 -7.01
N ILE A 207 5.60 15.21 -7.28
CA ILE A 207 4.26 14.70 -7.60
C ILE A 207 4.31 13.76 -8.83
N GLY A 208 5.01 14.16 -9.89
CA GLY A 208 5.16 13.34 -11.10
C GLY A 208 5.87 12.01 -10.83
N LYS A 209 6.97 12.03 -10.07
CA LYS A 209 7.71 10.82 -9.67
C LYS A 209 6.83 9.87 -8.84
N MET A 210 6.13 10.40 -7.85
CA MET A 210 5.19 9.64 -7.02
C MET A 210 4.07 9.02 -7.86
N ARG A 211 3.41 9.82 -8.69
CA ARG A 211 2.32 9.36 -9.56
C ARG A 211 2.76 8.23 -10.48
N GLY A 212 3.93 8.40 -11.14
CA GLY A 212 4.50 7.37 -12.00
C GLY A 212 4.88 6.09 -11.27
N TYR A 213 5.35 6.20 -10.03
CA TYR A 213 5.63 5.03 -9.19
C TYR A 213 4.36 4.27 -8.81
N ILE A 214 3.33 4.97 -8.34
CA ILE A 214 2.04 4.36 -7.98
C ILE A 214 1.42 3.66 -9.20
N GLU A 215 1.49 4.27 -10.39
CA GLU A 215 1.02 3.63 -11.62
C GLU A 215 1.79 2.34 -11.96
N LYS A 216 3.11 2.32 -11.75
CA LYS A 216 3.92 1.10 -11.93
C LYS A 216 3.54 0.01 -10.92
N CYS A 217 3.29 0.39 -9.65
CA CYS A 217 2.79 -0.53 -8.63
C CYS A 217 1.42 -1.10 -9.03
N ALA A 218 0.52 -0.25 -9.55
CA ALA A 218 -0.78 -0.69 -10.04
C ALA A 218 -0.66 -1.67 -11.22
N LYS A 219 0.20 -1.39 -12.20
CA LYS A 219 0.48 -2.30 -13.33
C LYS A 219 1.14 -3.61 -12.90
N ALA A 220 1.87 -3.61 -11.79
CA ALA A 220 2.46 -4.81 -11.20
C ALA A 220 1.47 -5.59 -10.31
N HIS A 221 0.24 -5.11 -10.15
CA HIS A 221 -0.78 -5.68 -9.26
C HIS A 221 -0.30 -5.80 -7.80
N ASP A 222 0.32 -4.73 -7.28
CA ASP A 222 0.69 -4.68 -5.86
C ASP A 222 -0.55 -4.85 -4.97
N ASN A 223 -0.35 -5.31 -3.74
CA ASN A 223 -1.46 -5.46 -2.80
C ASN A 223 -2.24 -4.14 -2.65
N CYS A 224 -3.58 -4.21 -2.71
CA CYS A 224 -4.48 -3.05 -2.68
C CYS A 224 -4.23 -2.14 -1.47
N GLU A 225 -4.12 -2.71 -0.27
CA GLU A 225 -3.86 -1.93 0.95
C GLU A 225 -2.48 -1.27 0.91
N LYS A 226 -1.47 -2.00 0.41
CA LYS A 226 -0.10 -1.47 0.29
C LYS A 226 -0.02 -0.30 -0.67
N ILE A 227 -0.67 -0.38 -1.84
CA ILE A 227 -0.64 0.71 -2.82
C ILE A 227 -1.38 1.95 -2.33
N LYS A 228 -2.54 1.76 -1.67
CA LYS A 228 -3.28 2.86 -1.03
C LYS A 228 -2.47 3.51 0.09
N ASN A 229 -1.83 2.72 0.95
CA ASN A 229 -0.97 3.24 2.02
C ASN A 229 0.26 3.97 1.48
N LYS A 230 0.88 3.48 0.40
CA LYS A 230 1.95 4.21 -0.29
C LYS A 230 1.45 5.56 -0.78
N ALA A 231 0.30 5.62 -1.45
CA ALA A 231 -0.28 6.87 -1.94
C ALA A 231 -0.57 7.85 -0.79
N LYS A 232 -1.20 7.40 0.29
CA LYS A 232 -1.46 8.21 1.49
C LYS A 232 -0.19 8.77 2.10
N ASN A 233 0.86 7.96 2.23
CA ASN A 233 2.16 8.41 2.76
C ASN A 233 2.82 9.46 1.86
N PHE A 234 2.79 9.26 0.55
CA PHE A 234 3.31 10.25 -0.39
C PHE A 234 2.52 11.56 -0.35
N ILE A 235 1.18 11.47 -0.37
CA ILE A 235 0.30 12.65 -0.26
C ILE A 235 0.65 13.42 1.01
N TYR A 236 0.77 12.75 2.16
CA TYR A 236 1.11 13.40 3.41
C TYR A 236 2.46 14.12 3.36
N ASN A 237 3.51 13.44 2.85
CA ASN A 237 4.82 14.05 2.69
C ASN A 237 4.83 15.28 1.77
N ILE A 238 3.90 15.35 0.82
CA ILE A 238 3.77 16.51 -0.07
C ILE A 238 3.01 17.63 0.63
N ILE A 239 1.83 17.34 1.21
CA ILE A 239 0.97 18.39 1.80
C ILE A 239 1.58 19.03 3.04
N ILE A 240 2.41 18.31 3.81
CA ILE A 240 3.10 18.87 4.99
C ILE A 240 4.00 20.05 4.61
N MET A 241 4.46 20.12 3.36
CA MET A 241 5.21 21.28 2.88
C MET A 241 4.36 22.55 2.79
N LEU A 242 3.03 22.43 2.79
CA LEU A 242 2.11 23.57 2.82
C LEU A 242 2.08 24.25 4.21
N GLU A 243 2.54 23.58 5.27
CA GLU A 243 2.68 24.19 6.60
C GLU A 243 3.72 25.32 6.61
N GLU A 244 4.68 25.31 5.68
CA GLU A 244 5.62 26.42 5.50
C GLU A 244 4.90 27.73 5.05
N TYR A 245 3.64 27.63 4.61
CA TYR A 245 2.77 28.73 4.18
C TYR A 245 1.62 28.99 5.16
N ASP A 246 1.78 28.56 6.43
CA ASP A 246 0.77 28.68 7.51
C ASP A 246 -0.59 27.99 7.19
N ILE A 247 -0.57 26.95 6.36
CA ILE A 247 -1.76 26.16 6.03
C ILE A 247 -1.88 24.97 6.96
N ASP A 248 -3.03 24.86 7.67
CA ASP A 248 -3.37 23.63 8.40
C ASP A 248 -3.69 22.51 7.42
N VAL A 249 -2.82 21.50 7.35
CA VAL A 249 -2.94 20.35 6.42
C VAL A 249 -3.80 19.21 6.97
N GLU A 250 -4.18 19.24 8.24
CA GLU A 250 -4.98 18.15 8.85
C GLU A 250 -6.36 17.94 8.21
N PRO A 251 -7.11 18.98 7.82
CA PRO A 251 -8.35 18.80 7.07
C PRO A 251 -8.13 18.14 5.71
N MET A 252 -7.07 18.55 4.99
CA MET A 252 -6.69 17.97 3.70
C MET A 252 -6.30 16.49 3.86
N ARG A 253 -5.47 16.17 4.86
CA ARG A 253 -5.05 14.80 5.16
C ARG A 253 -6.25 13.89 5.40
N ARG A 254 -7.18 14.31 6.28
CA ARG A 254 -8.39 13.53 6.59
C ARG A 254 -9.26 13.32 5.37
N LYS A 255 -9.48 14.37 4.56
CA LYS A 255 -10.25 14.30 3.31
C LYS A 255 -9.62 13.32 2.34
N TYR A 256 -8.35 13.51 2.00
CA TYR A 256 -7.66 12.73 0.97
C TYR A 256 -7.48 11.26 1.37
N PHE A 257 -7.19 11.01 2.65
CA PHE A 257 -7.06 9.63 3.14
C PHE A 257 -8.37 8.88 3.05
N LYS A 258 -9.48 9.54 3.41
CA LYS A 258 -10.82 8.99 3.27
C LYS A 258 -11.18 8.73 1.81
N GLU A 259 -10.95 9.69 0.93
CA GLU A 259 -11.23 9.56 -0.51
C GLU A 259 -10.43 8.41 -1.15
N ILE A 260 -9.15 8.23 -0.81
CA ILE A 260 -8.33 7.10 -1.26
C ILE A 260 -8.87 5.77 -0.72
N GLU A 261 -9.26 5.72 0.56
CA GLU A 261 -9.77 4.50 1.19
C GLU A 261 -11.08 4.02 0.56
N GLU A 262 -11.97 4.95 0.22
CA GLU A 262 -13.27 4.69 -0.38
C GLU A 262 -13.21 4.19 -1.83
N THR A 263 -12.05 4.27 -2.49
CA THR A 263 -11.89 3.74 -3.86
C THR A 263 -11.95 2.22 -3.87
N ILE A 264 -12.62 1.65 -4.87
CA ILE A 264 -12.87 0.22 -4.94
C ILE A 264 -12.04 -0.45 -6.00
N TYR A 265 -11.97 0.17 -7.16
CA TYR A 265 -11.20 -0.33 -8.29
C TYR A 265 -9.98 0.54 -8.55
N VAL A 266 -8.97 -0.06 -9.16
CA VAL A 266 -7.72 0.63 -9.50
C VAL A 266 -7.94 1.83 -10.41
N THR A 267 -8.91 1.77 -11.31
CA THR A 267 -9.27 2.89 -12.18
C THR A 267 -9.82 4.07 -11.40
N ASP A 268 -10.75 3.81 -10.46
CA ASP A 268 -11.30 4.82 -9.56
C ASP A 268 -10.20 5.40 -8.65
N PHE A 269 -9.32 4.53 -8.13
CA PHE A 269 -8.19 4.93 -7.30
C PHE A 269 -7.23 5.85 -8.06
N LEU A 270 -6.81 5.49 -9.26
CA LEU A 270 -5.89 6.29 -10.04
C LEU A 270 -6.51 7.63 -10.44
N LYS A 271 -7.79 7.64 -10.83
CA LYS A 271 -8.54 8.86 -11.13
C LYS A 271 -8.64 9.77 -9.90
N LYS A 272 -9.02 9.21 -8.75
CA LYS A 272 -9.11 9.97 -7.50
C LYS A 272 -7.76 10.51 -7.06
N LEU A 273 -6.70 9.71 -7.22
CA LEU A 273 -5.33 10.16 -6.96
C LEU A 273 -4.97 11.37 -7.83
N ASP A 274 -5.30 11.34 -9.14
CA ASP A 274 -5.03 12.46 -10.04
C ASP A 274 -5.81 13.73 -9.62
N GLU A 275 -7.09 13.59 -9.23
CA GLU A 275 -7.91 14.69 -8.70
C GLU A 275 -7.27 15.32 -7.44
N ILE A 276 -6.85 14.49 -6.50
CA ILE A 276 -6.17 14.94 -5.26
C ILE A 276 -4.86 15.66 -5.59
N LEU A 277 -4.05 15.10 -6.48
CA LEU A 277 -2.77 15.70 -6.87
C LEU A 277 -2.94 17.04 -7.57
N ASP A 278 -3.99 17.21 -8.35
CA ASP A 278 -4.31 18.50 -9.00
C ASP A 278 -4.80 19.54 -7.98
N GLU A 279 -5.60 19.13 -6.97
CA GLU A 279 -5.95 20.02 -5.85
C GLU A 279 -4.70 20.47 -5.08
N ILE A 280 -3.75 19.55 -4.81
CA ILE A 280 -2.50 19.86 -4.12
C ILE A 280 -1.64 20.83 -4.93
N LYS A 281 -1.48 20.60 -6.25
CA LYS A 281 -0.76 21.53 -7.14
C LYS A 281 -1.38 22.92 -7.13
N LYS A 282 -2.71 22.99 -7.12
CA LYS A 282 -3.43 24.25 -7.06
C LYS A 282 -3.20 24.96 -5.73
N ALA A 283 -3.25 24.23 -4.60
CA ALA A 283 -2.94 24.78 -3.29
C ALA A 283 -1.54 25.39 -3.23
N PHE A 284 -0.51 24.70 -3.77
CA PHE A 284 0.82 25.28 -3.89
C PHE A 284 0.83 26.53 -4.78
N ALA A 285 0.17 26.49 -5.95
CA ALA A 285 0.16 27.59 -6.88
C ALA A 285 -0.53 28.85 -6.32
N GLU A 286 -1.55 28.69 -5.50
CA GLU A 286 -2.30 29.79 -4.86
C GLU A 286 -1.54 30.41 -3.67
N ASN A 287 -0.79 29.61 -2.93
CA ASN A 287 -0.13 30.06 -1.69
C ASN A 287 1.34 30.44 -1.88
N MET A 288 1.99 29.98 -2.96
CA MET A 288 3.34 30.44 -3.30
C MET A 288 3.30 31.89 -3.80
N THR A 289 3.91 32.77 -3.04
CA THR A 289 4.10 34.16 -3.45
C THR A 289 5.03 34.28 -4.66
N GLY A 290 5.01 35.42 -5.35
CA GLY A 290 5.98 35.67 -6.43
C GLY A 290 7.44 35.55 -5.94
N THR A 291 7.69 35.93 -4.69
CA THR A 291 8.97 35.82 -4.00
C THR A 291 9.41 34.35 -3.82
N ASP A 292 8.50 33.47 -3.39
CA ASP A 292 8.77 32.04 -3.20
C ASP A 292 9.14 31.38 -4.53
N ARG A 293 8.45 31.75 -5.62
CA ARG A 293 8.78 31.26 -6.96
C ARG A 293 10.18 31.66 -7.41
N VAL A 294 10.62 32.88 -7.10
CA VAL A 294 11.97 33.34 -7.42
C VAL A 294 12.99 32.64 -6.53
N MET A 295 12.70 32.48 -5.23
CA MET A 295 13.58 31.77 -4.31
C MET A 295 13.76 30.30 -4.72
N ASN A 296 12.69 29.64 -5.14
CA ASN A 296 12.77 28.27 -5.66
C ASN A 296 13.63 28.18 -6.94
N LYS A 297 13.52 29.15 -7.86
CA LYS A 297 14.39 29.21 -9.04
C LYS A 297 15.85 29.39 -8.67
N ILE A 298 16.15 30.26 -7.73
CA ILE A 298 17.52 30.50 -7.23
C ILE A 298 18.07 29.24 -6.55
N THR A 299 17.27 28.60 -5.70
CA THR A 299 17.64 27.36 -5.03
C THR A 299 17.91 26.25 -6.04
N LYS A 300 17.08 26.11 -7.05
CA LYS A 300 17.26 25.15 -8.15
C LYS A 300 18.57 25.42 -8.90
N HIS A 301 18.80 26.65 -9.29
CA HIS A 301 20.06 27.05 -9.95
C HIS A 301 21.31 26.68 -9.10
N ILE A 302 21.26 26.94 -7.78
CA ILE A 302 22.35 26.54 -6.88
C ILE A 302 22.56 25.02 -6.89
N LEU A 303 21.49 24.25 -6.93
CA LEU A 303 21.54 22.79 -6.93
C LEU A 303 22.05 22.20 -8.27
N GLU A 304 21.79 22.87 -9.37
CA GLU A 304 22.28 22.47 -10.69
C GLU A 304 23.73 22.88 -10.91
N HIS A 305 24.17 24.00 -10.27
CA HIS A 305 25.49 24.60 -10.48
C HIS A 305 26.39 24.59 -9.23
N TYR A 306 26.07 23.78 -8.19
CA TYR A 306 26.83 23.74 -6.94
C TYR A 306 28.33 23.47 -7.10
N MET A 307 28.72 22.82 -8.20
CA MET A 307 30.14 22.52 -8.52
C MET A 307 30.89 23.77 -8.98
N GLU A 308 30.19 24.80 -9.43
CA GLU A 308 30.75 26.03 -9.95
C GLU A 308 31.05 27.04 -8.82
N PRO A 309 31.91 28.05 -9.08
CA PRO A 309 32.09 29.12 -8.10
C PRO A 309 30.85 30.02 -8.05
N LEU A 310 29.96 29.76 -7.10
CA LEU A 310 28.75 30.53 -6.85
C LEU A 310 28.97 31.51 -5.71
N ASP A 311 28.54 32.73 -5.91
CA ASP A 311 28.45 33.77 -4.87
C ASP A 311 27.07 34.46 -4.91
N LEU A 312 26.69 35.06 -3.77
CA LEU A 312 25.37 35.64 -3.58
C LEU A 312 25.16 36.91 -4.43
N ASP A 313 26.21 37.66 -4.76
CA ASP A 313 26.12 38.89 -5.57
C ASP A 313 25.83 38.55 -7.02
N SER A 314 26.51 37.53 -7.55
CA SER A 314 26.29 37.00 -8.89
C SER A 314 24.87 36.48 -9.06
N LEU A 315 24.36 35.70 -8.09
CA LEU A 315 22.97 35.20 -8.09
C LEU A 315 21.96 36.35 -8.03
N ALA A 316 22.21 37.37 -7.19
CA ALA A 316 21.34 38.53 -7.08
C ALA A 316 21.21 39.27 -8.42
N LYS A 317 22.32 39.42 -9.14
CA LYS A 317 22.38 40.07 -10.47
C LYS A 317 21.68 39.19 -11.52
N GLU A 318 21.99 37.90 -11.56
CA GLU A 318 21.42 36.97 -12.54
C GLU A 318 19.90 36.85 -12.46
N PHE A 319 19.37 36.74 -11.23
CA PHE A 319 17.93 36.64 -11.02
C PHE A 319 17.24 38.02 -10.87
N ASN A 320 17.96 39.11 -11.07
CA ASN A 320 17.48 40.49 -10.91
C ASN A 320 16.76 40.69 -9.55
N TYR A 321 17.43 40.25 -8.47
CA TYR A 321 16.86 40.28 -7.13
C TYR A 321 17.71 41.10 -6.16
N ASN A 322 17.09 41.54 -5.07
CA ASN A 322 17.80 42.37 -4.08
C ASN A 322 18.77 41.51 -3.27
N TYR A 323 20.07 41.90 -3.23
CA TYR A 323 21.10 41.22 -2.47
C TYR A 323 20.77 41.06 -1.00
N ASN A 324 20.31 42.16 -0.35
CA ASN A 324 20.01 42.14 1.08
C ASN A 324 18.86 41.19 1.41
N TYR A 325 17.88 41.09 0.51
CA TYR A 325 16.79 40.12 0.66
C TYR A 325 17.28 38.70 0.56
N LEU A 326 18.09 38.38 -0.45
CA LEU A 326 18.67 37.04 -0.61
C LEU A 326 19.54 36.68 0.60
N SER A 327 20.37 37.63 1.06
CA SER A 327 21.19 37.45 2.26
C SER A 327 20.34 37.14 3.51
N SER A 328 19.25 37.87 3.71
CA SER A 328 18.32 37.65 4.82
C SER A 328 17.62 36.31 4.70
N TYR A 329 17.20 35.93 3.51
CA TYR A 329 16.55 34.64 3.24
C TYR A 329 17.49 33.46 3.57
N PHE A 330 18.72 33.44 3.06
CA PHE A 330 19.68 32.39 3.38
C PHE A 330 20.09 32.38 4.85
N ASN A 331 20.17 33.53 5.51
CA ASN A 331 20.43 33.62 6.94
C ASN A 331 19.26 33.07 7.78
N SER A 332 18.01 33.24 7.34
CA SER A 332 16.84 32.66 8.00
C SER A 332 16.74 31.12 7.84
N LYS A 333 17.12 30.60 6.67
CA LYS A 333 17.11 29.15 6.37
C LYS A 333 18.34 28.44 6.96
N ASN A 334 19.48 29.12 7.08
CA ASN A 334 20.72 28.56 7.61
C ASN A 334 21.52 29.63 8.39
N LYS A 335 21.86 29.34 9.65
CA LYS A 335 22.64 30.23 10.51
C LYS A 335 23.98 30.69 9.92
N GLU A 336 24.54 29.94 8.97
CA GLU A 336 25.80 30.25 8.28
C GLU A 336 25.58 30.98 6.94
N GLY A 337 24.35 31.41 6.64
CA GLY A 337 23.97 32.11 5.42
C GLY A 337 24.12 31.31 4.15
N PHE A 338 24.31 32.01 3.01
CA PHE A 338 24.45 31.38 1.68
C PHE A 338 25.65 30.42 1.60
N SER A 339 26.81 30.81 2.11
CA SER A 339 27.99 29.95 2.09
C SER A 339 27.78 28.65 2.87
N GLY A 340 27.07 28.70 3.98
CA GLY A 340 26.70 27.53 4.76
C GLY A 340 25.71 26.65 3.99
N TYR A 341 24.75 27.25 3.30
CA TYR A 341 23.78 26.54 2.47
C TYR A 341 24.47 25.80 1.31
N LEU A 342 25.34 26.48 0.55
CA LEU A 342 26.12 25.88 -0.53
C LEU A 342 27.04 24.77 -0.04
N ASN A 343 27.74 24.99 1.08
CA ASN A 343 28.59 23.98 1.69
C ASN A 343 27.79 22.72 2.08
N LYS A 344 26.59 22.88 2.63
CA LYS A 344 25.74 21.75 2.99
C LYS A 344 25.41 20.89 1.77
N ILE A 345 25.00 21.50 0.65
CA ILE A 345 24.73 20.80 -0.62
C ILE A 345 25.96 20.04 -1.08
N ARG A 346 27.12 20.71 -1.14
CA ARG A 346 28.38 20.10 -1.60
C ARG A 346 28.78 18.90 -0.74
N ILE A 347 28.60 18.99 0.58
CA ILE A 347 28.91 17.88 1.49
C ILE A 347 27.93 16.72 1.30
N GLU A 348 26.61 16.99 1.15
CA GLU A 348 25.63 15.97 0.88
C GLU A 348 25.99 15.20 -0.41
N LYS A 349 26.33 15.90 -1.47
CA LYS A 349 26.76 15.29 -2.75
C LYS A 349 28.07 14.51 -2.62
N SER A 350 29.03 15.03 -1.87
CA SER A 350 30.28 14.30 -1.61
C SER A 350 30.02 12.99 -0.83
N CYS A 351 29.08 12.98 0.11
CA CYS A 351 28.68 11.77 0.81
C CYS A 351 28.09 10.70 -0.13
N GLU A 352 27.31 11.11 -1.11
CA GLU A 352 26.76 10.20 -2.13
C GLU A 352 27.88 9.56 -2.97
N ILE A 353 28.85 10.37 -3.44
CA ILE A 353 30.00 9.91 -4.20
C ILE A 353 30.86 8.95 -3.37
N LEU A 354 31.17 9.32 -2.13
CA LEU A 354 32.03 8.52 -1.24
C LEU A 354 31.44 7.13 -0.93
N LYS A 355 30.12 6.98 -0.96
CA LYS A 355 29.45 5.68 -0.78
C LYS A 355 29.50 4.80 -2.03
N LYS A 356 29.51 5.40 -3.22
CA LYS A 356 29.35 4.69 -4.49
C LYS A 356 30.69 4.44 -5.20
N GLU A 357 31.65 5.36 -5.06
CA GLU A 357 32.85 5.40 -5.90
C GLU A 357 34.14 5.32 -5.07
N ASP A 358 35.17 4.69 -5.65
CA ASP A 358 36.50 4.56 -5.03
C ASP A 358 37.51 5.47 -5.73
N ILE A 359 37.23 6.77 -5.70
CA ILE A 359 38.11 7.79 -6.25
C ILE A 359 38.85 8.53 -5.12
N PRO A 360 40.01 9.14 -5.40
CA PRO A 360 40.74 9.94 -4.41
C PRO A 360 39.86 10.99 -3.74
N ILE A 361 40.07 11.25 -2.45
CA ILE A 361 39.31 12.27 -1.72
C ILE A 361 39.52 13.68 -2.29
N SER A 362 40.72 13.93 -2.85
CA SER A 362 41.04 15.16 -3.58
C SER A 362 40.10 15.37 -4.77
N ASP A 363 39.83 14.29 -5.52
CA ASP A 363 39.00 14.34 -6.71
C ASP A 363 37.53 14.54 -6.33
N VAL A 364 37.07 13.87 -5.28
CA VAL A 364 35.73 14.14 -4.71
C VAL A 364 35.59 15.61 -4.34
N SER A 365 36.59 16.19 -3.66
CA SER A 365 36.62 17.61 -3.27
C SER A 365 36.43 18.52 -4.49
N THR A 366 37.15 18.27 -5.55
CA THR A 366 37.10 19.06 -6.82
C THR A 366 35.75 18.85 -7.52
N MET A 367 35.26 17.61 -7.61
CA MET A 367 34.00 17.28 -8.27
C MET A 367 32.80 17.97 -7.60
N VAL A 368 32.84 18.23 -6.28
CA VAL A 368 31.78 18.93 -5.60
C VAL A 368 32.01 20.44 -5.46
N GLY A 369 33.01 20.99 -6.16
CA GLY A 369 33.22 22.42 -6.30
C GLY A 369 34.11 23.07 -5.25
N TYR A 370 34.97 22.34 -4.53
CA TYR A 370 35.97 22.93 -3.64
C TYR A 370 37.30 23.08 -4.36
N SER A 371 37.84 24.30 -4.36
CA SER A 371 39.19 24.60 -4.82
C SER A 371 40.29 24.26 -3.81
N ASP A 372 39.93 24.24 -2.49
CA ASP A 372 40.85 23.90 -1.41
C ASP A 372 40.39 22.59 -0.71
N HIS A 373 41.20 21.56 -0.91
CA HIS A 373 40.99 20.24 -0.31
C HIS A 373 41.03 20.27 1.22
N SER A 374 41.87 21.08 1.83
CA SER A 374 41.97 21.19 3.31
C SER A 374 40.74 21.84 3.87
N TYR A 375 40.19 22.84 3.18
CA TYR A 375 38.93 23.48 3.56
C TYR A 375 37.75 22.47 3.42
N PHE A 376 37.68 21.73 2.31
CA PHE A 376 36.71 20.67 2.16
C PHE A 376 36.73 19.67 3.32
N CYS A 377 37.91 19.14 3.68
CA CYS A 377 38.02 18.17 4.77
C CYS A 377 37.55 18.72 6.12
N ARG A 378 37.80 20.02 6.40
CA ARG A 378 37.30 20.68 7.62
C ARG A 378 35.80 20.83 7.63
N VAL A 379 35.21 21.30 6.52
CA VAL A 379 33.76 21.45 6.38
C VAL A 379 33.07 20.12 6.45
N PHE A 380 33.59 19.10 5.74
CA PHE A 380 33.07 17.75 5.75
C PHE A 380 33.02 17.17 7.17
N LYS A 381 34.14 17.28 7.92
CA LYS A 381 34.19 16.80 9.31
C LYS A 381 33.24 17.58 10.22
N LYS A 382 33.14 18.91 10.04
CA LYS A 382 32.23 19.76 10.81
C LYS A 382 30.77 19.34 10.58
N THR A 383 30.41 19.03 9.34
CA THR A 383 29.02 18.70 8.93
C THR A 383 28.62 17.26 9.27
N THR A 384 29.52 16.30 9.04
CA THR A 384 29.21 14.85 9.17
C THR A 384 29.70 14.21 10.45
N GLY A 385 30.57 14.89 11.21
CA GLY A 385 31.27 14.34 12.38
C GLY A 385 32.49 13.47 12.05
N TYR A 386 32.71 13.12 10.77
CA TYR A 386 33.77 12.23 10.32
C TYR A 386 34.65 12.90 9.27
N THR A 387 35.94 12.48 9.17
CA THR A 387 36.72 12.83 8.00
C THR A 387 36.21 12.07 6.77
N PRO A 388 36.41 12.60 5.53
CA PRO A 388 35.94 11.92 4.31
C PRO A 388 36.44 10.47 4.20
N SER A 389 37.68 10.19 4.57
CA SER A 389 38.25 8.84 4.54
C SER A 389 37.59 7.89 5.56
N VAL A 390 37.32 8.40 6.77
CA VAL A 390 36.63 7.62 7.82
C VAL A 390 35.18 7.38 7.42
N TYR A 391 34.52 8.39 6.83
CA TYR A 391 33.16 8.29 6.35
C TYR A 391 33.03 7.21 5.27
N ARG A 392 33.90 7.24 4.24
CA ARG A 392 33.96 6.20 3.20
C ARG A 392 34.06 4.80 3.80
N ARG A 393 35.03 4.59 4.68
CA ARG A 393 35.27 3.25 5.30
C ARG A 393 34.09 2.76 6.11
N ARG A 394 33.27 3.65 6.68
CA ARG A 394 32.17 3.29 7.59
C ARG A 394 30.84 3.06 6.85
N PHE A 395 30.60 3.78 5.74
CA PHE A 395 29.29 3.84 5.09
C PHE A 395 29.28 3.29 3.66
N ARG A 396 30.41 2.82 3.18
CA ARG A 396 30.56 2.01 1.97
C ARG A 396 30.56 0.53 2.35
#